data_433d414e5099c53d32878e4f5584f82d
#
_entry.id   433d414e5099c53d32878e4f5584f82d
#
_cell.length_a   1.000
_cell.length_b   1.000
_cell.length_c   1.000
_cell.angle_alpha   90.00
_cell.angle_beta   90.00
_cell.angle_gamma   90.00
#
_symmetry.space_group_name_H-M   'P 1'
#
loop_
_entity.id
_entity.type
_entity.pdbx_description
1 polymer ?
#
loop_
_entity_poly.entity_id
_entity_poly.type
_entity_poly.pdbx_seq_one_letter_code
_entity_poly.pdbx_strand_id
1 'polypeptide(L)'
;MRFCNSILAILLTASWAQAQEADSLRAARVTAALEIAPPSASASGEGLRAAESIPAAIRTFSGLQLRDYGGAGGLKTINVRSLGSAHTAVFMDGVPIDNAQNTQVDLGRIPTEGLEKVELFQGQRSRLLQTAREYGSASALHLTSALPSPEGRNGYKVRLRGGCFGTVSPSAAWESRWSPALSSRVQAGFTHAHGRYPFHVKDFRNTPEGYKGYDTVMVRQNCDLTEFRADAHLFYTPEGGRYDARVSWYDSERGIPGPVYKQAERYPLSNDRQSDRNLSVQAGGEQKLTSTLSLLVRAKYARDILHYLDVSEIDPAVSAQWDYLQQSGYLSAGLGWRVSERWHFGGAVDGQYETLHARISPKRRTLFAAGSAAFLDGPWRLNAALQYQHSEGSGSYRFLSPSLLVEWNPDPFWEFGGMLKRSCRLPSFNDLYYTQVTVRELEPEQAFQAAAHWSWSRNYPDWRFQAREELYFNYVKDKLIAVPNGSLFRWSMYNLGSVRIFGDEITVSADWHPGVVTLGGTARYTYQWAHDPADGYQIPYIPVHSASFQLFGTWQGLRLQVDGFVTGARYTAASTRPEYKLAPWTTWDASASYAFPGNGLTVRIQLNNLLDEQYEIVKQYPMPGFHAYCTLDYIF
;
A
#
# COMPACT_ATOMS: atom_id res chain seq x y z
N MET A 1 -51.10 2.93 -17.75
CA MET A 1 -50.64 2.46 -16.43
C MET A 1 -49.18 1.97 -16.37
N ARG A 2 -48.47 1.73 -17.49
CA ARG A 2 -47.06 1.28 -17.49
C ARG A 2 -46.02 2.43 -17.42
N PHE A 3 -46.40 3.67 -17.72
CA PHE A 3 -45.50 4.83 -17.67
C PHE A 3 -45.32 5.44 -16.27
N CYS A 4 -46.30 5.29 -15.36
CA CYS A 4 -46.18 5.78 -13.98
C CYS A 4 -45.21 4.95 -13.09
N ASN A 5 -45.09 3.65 -13.33
CA ASN A 5 -44.22 2.80 -12.52
C ASN A 5 -42.72 3.01 -12.82
N SER A 6 -42.37 3.44 -14.05
CA SER A 6 -40.98 3.74 -14.42
C SER A 6 -40.49 5.06 -13.83
N ILE A 7 -41.36 6.06 -13.69
CA ILE A 7 -41.01 7.35 -13.07
C ILE A 7 -40.89 7.21 -11.55
N LEU A 8 -41.69 6.36 -10.93
CA LEU A 8 -41.61 6.09 -9.49
C LEU A 8 -40.35 5.31 -9.13
N ALA A 9 -39.89 4.37 -10.00
CA ALA A 9 -38.63 3.67 -9.84
C ALA A 9 -37.40 4.60 -9.98
N ILE A 10 -37.45 5.56 -10.92
CA ILE A 10 -36.38 6.56 -11.11
C ILE A 10 -36.35 7.56 -9.95
N LEU A 11 -37.48 7.95 -9.41
CA LEU A 11 -37.53 8.83 -8.23
C LEU A 11 -37.11 8.13 -6.95
N LEU A 12 -37.36 6.83 -6.80
CA LEU A 12 -36.88 6.03 -5.69
C LEU A 12 -35.36 5.79 -5.77
N THR A 13 -34.78 5.56 -6.94
CA THR A 13 -33.33 5.41 -7.10
C THR A 13 -32.59 6.73 -6.90
N ALA A 14 -33.19 7.88 -7.30
CA ALA A 14 -32.60 9.20 -7.05
C ALA A 14 -32.63 9.58 -5.56
N SER A 15 -33.71 9.23 -4.84
CA SER A 15 -33.79 9.46 -3.39
C SER A 15 -32.83 8.56 -2.59
N TRP A 16 -32.50 7.38 -3.11
CA TRP A 16 -31.55 6.45 -2.51
C TRP A 16 -30.11 6.90 -2.69
N ALA A 17 -29.75 7.38 -3.89
CA ALA A 17 -28.44 7.98 -4.12
C ALA A 17 -28.22 9.20 -3.21
N GLN A 18 -29.24 10.03 -3.01
CA GLN A 18 -29.17 11.17 -2.09
C GLN A 18 -29.10 10.76 -0.61
N ALA A 19 -29.73 9.66 -0.20
CA ALA A 19 -29.63 9.15 1.18
C ALA A 19 -28.26 8.55 1.47
N GLN A 20 -27.67 7.84 0.52
CA GLN A 20 -26.33 7.29 0.64
C GLN A 20 -25.25 8.38 0.61
N GLU A 21 -25.46 9.44 -0.20
CA GLU A 21 -24.65 10.64 -0.21
C GLU A 21 -24.80 11.46 1.09
N ALA A 22 -25.99 11.53 1.67
CA ALA A 22 -26.23 12.22 2.93
C ALA A 22 -25.61 11.50 4.15
N ASP A 23 -25.59 10.17 4.17
CA ASP A 23 -24.95 9.40 5.24
C ASP A 23 -23.42 9.41 5.10
N SER A 24 -22.89 9.36 3.88
CA SER A 24 -21.46 9.55 3.62
C SER A 24 -21.03 10.99 3.90
N LEU A 25 -21.84 11.98 3.60
CA LEU A 25 -21.62 13.39 3.93
C LEU A 25 -21.73 13.66 5.44
N ARG A 26 -22.58 12.94 6.19
CA ARG A 26 -22.61 13.03 7.66
C ARG A 26 -21.36 12.41 8.30
N ALA A 27 -20.93 11.24 7.84
CA ALA A 27 -19.67 10.62 8.28
C ALA A 27 -18.47 11.48 7.86
N ALA A 28 -18.46 12.02 6.63
CA ALA A 28 -17.44 12.93 6.13
C ALA A 28 -17.41 14.26 6.90
N ARG A 29 -18.55 14.80 7.34
CA ARG A 29 -18.57 16.02 8.17
C ARG A 29 -17.98 15.83 9.56
N VAL A 30 -18.04 14.62 10.13
CA VAL A 30 -17.38 14.36 11.43
C VAL A 30 -15.87 14.22 11.26
N THR A 31 -15.39 13.67 10.14
CA THR A 31 -13.97 13.47 9.85
C THR A 31 -13.32 14.66 9.13
N ALA A 32 -13.99 15.28 8.16
CA ALA A 32 -13.45 16.40 7.37
C ALA A 32 -13.16 17.66 8.19
N ALA A 33 -13.87 17.87 9.31
CA ALA A 33 -13.59 18.99 10.20
C ALA A 33 -12.25 18.87 10.97
N LEU A 34 -11.54 17.73 10.83
CA LEU A 34 -10.27 17.44 11.53
C LEU A 34 -9.09 17.21 10.57
N GLU A 35 -9.30 17.18 9.26
CA GLU A 35 -8.24 17.08 8.25
C GLU A 35 -7.93 18.46 7.64
N ILE A 36 -6.65 18.82 7.57
CA ILE A 36 -6.17 20.14 7.13
C ILE A 36 -5.75 20.10 5.66
N ALA A 37 -5.15 19.01 5.22
CA ALA A 37 -4.74 18.79 3.83
C ALA A 37 -5.21 17.42 3.31
N PRO A 38 -5.53 17.31 2.01
CA PRO A 38 -5.94 16.05 1.40
C PRO A 38 -4.77 15.05 1.33
N PRO A 39 -5.05 13.74 1.11
CA PRO A 39 -4.02 12.77 0.81
C PRO A 39 -3.32 13.10 -0.52
N SER A 40 -2.04 12.71 -0.64
CA SER A 40 -1.28 12.88 -1.89
C SER A 40 -1.86 12.05 -3.04
N ALA A 41 -2.40 10.86 -2.73
CA ALA A 41 -3.11 10.01 -3.68
C ALA A 41 -4.15 9.13 -2.95
N SER A 42 -5.23 8.81 -3.62
CA SER A 42 -6.28 7.94 -3.07
C SER A 42 -6.88 7.01 -4.13
N ALA A 43 -7.31 5.83 -3.69
CA ALA A 43 -8.13 4.89 -4.45
C ALA A 43 -9.37 4.53 -3.63
N SER A 44 -10.55 4.61 -4.23
CA SER A 44 -11.81 4.34 -3.57
C SER A 44 -12.86 3.82 -4.56
N GLY A 45 -14.03 3.47 -4.07
CA GLY A 45 -15.19 3.13 -4.88
C GLY A 45 -14.94 1.92 -5.79
N GLU A 46 -15.39 2.03 -7.04
CA GLU A 46 -15.34 0.92 -7.98
C GLU A 46 -13.90 0.63 -8.46
N GLY A 47 -13.04 1.63 -8.57
CA GLY A 47 -11.63 1.44 -8.92
C GLY A 47 -10.90 0.53 -7.92
N LEU A 48 -11.15 0.72 -6.62
CA LEU A 48 -10.58 -0.12 -5.58
C LEU A 48 -11.18 -1.53 -5.59
N ARG A 49 -12.52 -1.64 -5.77
CA ARG A 49 -13.20 -2.94 -5.88
C ARG A 49 -12.82 -3.73 -7.14
N ALA A 50 -12.46 -3.02 -8.20
CA ALA A 50 -11.98 -3.62 -9.44
C ALA A 50 -10.57 -4.18 -9.31
N ALA A 51 -9.73 -3.60 -8.46
CA ALA A 51 -8.36 -4.04 -8.27
C ALA A 51 -8.31 -5.44 -7.61
N GLU A 52 -7.40 -6.27 -8.08
CA GLU A 52 -7.19 -7.62 -7.57
C GLU A 52 -6.55 -7.66 -6.18
N SER A 53 -5.81 -6.61 -5.83
CA SER A 53 -5.06 -6.50 -4.59
C SER A 53 -4.75 -5.03 -4.29
N ILE A 54 -4.33 -4.73 -3.07
CA ILE A 54 -3.88 -3.38 -2.70
C ILE A 54 -2.75 -2.89 -3.61
N PRO A 55 -1.67 -3.68 -3.88
CA PRO A 55 -0.63 -3.26 -4.81
C PRO A 55 -1.15 -2.87 -6.19
N ALA A 56 -2.11 -3.63 -6.74
CA ALA A 56 -2.72 -3.30 -8.03
C ALA A 56 -3.51 -1.98 -7.98
N ALA A 57 -4.26 -1.73 -6.88
CA ALA A 57 -5.04 -0.51 -6.69
C ALA A 57 -4.19 0.76 -6.63
N ILE A 58 -2.99 0.66 -6.02
CA ILE A 58 -2.11 1.81 -5.79
C ILE A 58 -0.96 1.93 -6.80
N ARG A 59 -0.85 1.00 -7.74
CA ARG A 59 0.23 0.98 -8.76
C ARG A 59 0.27 2.27 -9.60
N THR A 60 -0.87 2.94 -9.75
CA THR A 60 -0.97 4.21 -10.48
C THR A 60 -0.53 5.44 -9.66
N PHE A 61 -0.30 5.33 -8.35
CA PHE A 61 0.04 6.49 -7.52
C PHE A 61 1.41 7.07 -7.89
N SER A 62 1.50 8.41 -7.98
CA SER A 62 2.76 9.11 -8.26
C SER A 62 3.77 8.87 -7.14
N GLY A 63 5.07 8.82 -7.48
CA GLY A 63 6.15 8.63 -6.52
C GLY A 63 6.17 7.26 -5.82
N LEU A 64 5.26 6.35 -6.19
CA LEU A 64 5.19 5.01 -5.63
C LEU A 64 5.81 3.99 -6.60
N GLN A 65 6.69 3.16 -6.08
CA GLN A 65 7.27 2.03 -6.80
C GLN A 65 6.86 0.73 -6.12
N LEU A 66 6.26 -0.16 -6.89
CA LEU A 66 5.95 -1.52 -6.45
C LEU A 66 7.20 -2.39 -6.63
N ARG A 67 7.61 -3.10 -5.58
CA ARG A 67 8.54 -4.22 -5.65
C ARG A 67 7.73 -5.51 -5.61
N ASP A 68 7.80 -6.27 -6.69
CA ASP A 68 7.12 -7.55 -6.86
C ASP A 68 8.16 -8.60 -7.29
N TYR A 69 8.21 -9.70 -6.57
CA TYR A 69 9.14 -10.82 -6.85
C TYR A 69 8.51 -11.88 -7.78
N GLY A 70 7.38 -11.55 -8.38
CA GLY A 70 6.70 -12.35 -9.39
C GLY A 70 5.83 -13.48 -8.81
N GLY A 71 4.84 -13.87 -9.61
CA GLY A 71 3.90 -14.93 -9.26
C GLY A 71 2.82 -14.56 -8.24
N ALA A 72 1.90 -15.49 -8.01
CA ALA A 72 0.78 -15.29 -7.10
C ALA A 72 1.24 -15.15 -5.62
N GLY A 73 2.26 -15.91 -5.22
CA GLY A 73 2.82 -15.92 -3.87
C GLY A 73 3.99 -14.94 -3.63
N GLY A 74 4.39 -14.14 -4.63
CA GLY A 74 5.51 -13.21 -4.52
C GLY A 74 5.27 -12.12 -3.48
N LEU A 75 6.33 -11.76 -2.73
CA LEU A 75 6.31 -10.64 -1.79
C LEU A 75 6.03 -9.33 -2.56
N LYS A 76 5.07 -8.53 -2.09
CA LYS A 76 4.69 -7.25 -2.70
C LYS A 76 4.83 -6.10 -1.71
N THR A 77 5.85 -5.27 -1.90
CA THR A 77 6.12 -4.10 -1.05
C THR A 77 6.14 -2.82 -1.87
N ILE A 78 5.97 -1.69 -1.20
CA ILE A 78 6.00 -0.37 -1.83
C ILE A 78 7.20 0.44 -1.35
N ASN A 79 7.73 1.24 -2.25
CA ASN A 79 8.76 2.23 -1.98
C ASN A 79 8.22 3.60 -2.40
N VAL A 80 8.09 4.51 -1.45
CA VAL A 80 7.58 5.87 -1.70
C VAL A 80 8.75 6.84 -1.75
N ARG A 81 8.85 7.59 -2.85
CA ARG A 81 9.88 8.62 -3.08
C ARG A 81 11.30 8.14 -2.78
N SER A 82 11.61 6.89 -3.12
CA SER A 82 12.93 6.25 -2.95
C SER A 82 13.46 6.15 -1.52
N LEU A 83 12.64 6.42 -0.51
CA LEU A 83 13.04 6.30 0.89
C LEU A 83 13.25 4.84 1.31
N GLY A 84 12.59 3.90 0.64
CA GLY A 84 12.58 2.47 0.96
C GLY A 84 11.28 2.03 1.63
N SER A 85 10.93 0.74 1.48
CA SER A 85 9.66 0.20 1.98
C SER A 85 9.49 0.32 3.50
N ALA A 86 10.59 0.26 4.25
CA ALA A 86 10.57 0.38 5.71
C ALA A 86 10.29 1.81 6.24
N HIS A 87 10.30 2.83 5.38
CA HIS A 87 9.93 4.20 5.72
C HIS A 87 8.43 4.50 5.53
N THR A 88 7.68 3.55 4.94
CA THR A 88 6.24 3.69 4.73
C THR A 88 5.49 2.90 5.80
N ALA A 89 4.80 3.61 6.68
CA ALA A 89 3.92 2.98 7.65
C ALA A 89 2.58 2.62 6.99
N VAL A 90 2.01 1.47 7.35
CA VAL A 90 0.69 1.03 6.87
C VAL A 90 -0.26 0.99 8.05
N PHE A 91 -1.43 1.59 7.89
CA PHE A 91 -2.46 1.64 8.92
C PHE A 91 -3.76 1.03 8.40
N MET A 92 -4.39 0.19 9.20
CA MET A 92 -5.75 -0.32 8.99
C MET A 92 -6.67 0.30 10.03
N ASP A 93 -7.61 1.12 9.59
CA ASP A 93 -8.54 1.85 10.47
C ASP A 93 -7.83 2.67 11.58
N GLY A 94 -6.65 3.25 11.23
CA GLY A 94 -5.82 4.04 12.13
C GLY A 94 -4.95 3.20 13.09
N VAL A 95 -4.92 1.88 12.95
CA VAL A 95 -4.06 0.98 13.71
C VAL A 95 -2.89 0.52 12.85
N PRO A 96 -1.63 0.60 13.31
CA PRO A 96 -0.48 0.22 12.50
C PRO A 96 -0.46 -1.29 12.21
N ILE A 97 -0.19 -1.64 10.95
CA ILE A 97 0.18 -3.00 10.54
C ILE A 97 1.70 -3.09 10.56
N ASP A 98 2.24 -3.94 11.42
CA ASP A 98 3.67 -4.03 11.67
C ASP A 98 4.22 -5.40 11.30
N ASN A 99 5.50 -5.40 10.97
CA ASN A 99 6.33 -6.58 10.95
C ASN A 99 7.65 -6.26 11.67
N ALA A 100 7.79 -6.75 12.89
CA ALA A 100 8.96 -6.49 13.73
C ALA A 100 10.24 -7.13 13.17
N GLN A 101 10.10 -8.22 12.41
CA GLN A 101 11.22 -8.95 11.85
C GLN A 101 11.98 -8.13 10.80
N ASN A 102 11.27 -7.53 9.83
CA ASN A 102 11.88 -6.83 8.68
C ASN A 102 11.33 -5.43 8.41
N THR A 103 10.37 -4.95 9.22
CA THR A 103 9.67 -3.66 9.08
C THR A 103 8.95 -3.44 7.74
N GLN A 104 8.76 -4.49 6.94
CA GLN A 104 8.06 -4.43 5.66
C GLN A 104 6.70 -5.11 5.75
N VAL A 105 5.68 -4.51 5.16
CA VAL A 105 4.33 -5.06 5.09
C VAL A 105 4.12 -5.66 3.70
N ASP A 106 3.79 -6.94 3.64
CA ASP A 106 3.35 -7.60 2.42
C ASP A 106 1.90 -7.19 2.10
N LEU A 107 1.76 -6.21 1.23
CA LEU A 107 0.44 -5.68 0.83
C LEU A 107 -0.36 -6.68 -0.02
N GLY A 108 0.28 -7.72 -0.58
CA GLY A 108 -0.40 -8.79 -1.31
C GLY A 108 -1.32 -9.63 -0.42
N ARG A 109 -1.09 -9.65 0.89
CA ARG A 109 -1.91 -10.38 1.87
C ARG A 109 -3.20 -9.67 2.27
N ILE A 110 -3.34 -8.38 1.96
CA ILE A 110 -4.48 -7.56 2.38
C ILE A 110 -5.50 -7.53 1.24
N PRO A 111 -6.73 -8.03 1.48
CA PRO A 111 -7.78 -8.01 0.47
C PRO A 111 -8.31 -6.60 0.23
N THR A 112 -8.77 -6.34 -0.99
CA THR A 112 -9.49 -5.09 -1.33
C THR A 112 -10.95 -5.14 -0.91
N GLU A 113 -11.49 -6.35 -0.71
CA GLU A 113 -12.86 -6.54 -0.25
C GLU A 113 -13.07 -5.93 1.14
N GLY A 114 -14.16 -5.23 1.29
CA GLY A 114 -14.50 -4.57 2.57
C GLY A 114 -13.74 -3.29 2.85
N LEU A 115 -12.87 -2.82 1.95
CA LEU A 115 -12.28 -1.49 2.04
C LEU A 115 -13.15 -0.44 1.35
N GLU A 116 -13.24 0.73 1.98
CA GLU A 116 -13.85 1.94 1.42
C GLU A 116 -12.84 2.71 0.58
N LYS A 117 -11.64 2.89 1.13
CA LYS A 117 -10.57 3.67 0.50
C LYS A 117 -9.17 3.26 0.94
N VAL A 118 -8.22 3.55 0.08
CA VAL A 118 -6.78 3.49 0.31
C VAL A 118 -6.22 4.86 0.05
N GLU A 119 -5.54 5.46 1.02
CA GLU A 119 -5.00 6.82 0.97
C GLU A 119 -3.50 6.80 1.24
N LEU A 120 -2.73 7.45 0.38
CA LEU A 120 -1.30 7.65 0.56
C LEU A 120 -1.01 9.09 0.97
N PHE A 121 -0.29 9.25 2.07
CA PHE A 121 0.28 10.52 2.52
C PHE A 121 1.80 10.46 2.36
N GLN A 122 2.31 11.26 1.44
CA GLN A 122 3.74 11.36 1.16
C GLN A 122 4.37 12.44 2.05
N GLY A 123 4.45 12.16 3.36
CA GLY A 123 4.92 13.09 4.36
C GLY A 123 4.02 13.13 5.58
N GLN A 124 3.49 14.30 5.93
CA GLN A 124 2.66 14.49 7.10
C GLN A 124 1.18 14.35 6.75
N ARG A 125 0.48 13.43 7.42
CA ARG A 125 -0.97 13.52 7.50
C ARG A 125 -1.34 14.68 8.44
N SER A 126 -2.26 15.50 8.01
CA SER A 126 -2.63 16.73 8.73
C SER A 126 -3.86 16.59 9.63
N ARG A 127 -4.22 15.37 9.99
CA ARG A 127 -5.32 15.11 10.90
C ARG A 127 -4.91 15.44 12.32
N LEU A 128 -5.72 16.24 13.03
CA LEU A 128 -5.42 16.65 14.42
C LEU A 128 -5.58 15.51 15.42
N LEU A 129 -6.53 14.60 15.14
CA LEU A 129 -6.79 13.43 15.96
C LEU A 129 -6.22 12.19 15.28
N GLN A 130 -4.97 11.88 15.59
CA GLN A 130 -4.23 10.73 15.04
C GLN A 130 -3.30 10.14 16.10
N THR A 131 -2.76 8.94 15.84
CA THR A 131 -1.84 8.28 16.78
C THR A 131 -0.48 8.97 16.80
N ALA A 132 0.25 8.89 17.91
CA ALA A 132 1.56 9.55 18.04
C ALA A 132 2.58 8.98 17.04
N ARG A 133 2.52 7.68 16.75
CA ARG A 133 3.38 7.00 15.78
C ARG A 133 3.25 7.56 14.36
N GLU A 134 2.05 7.93 13.96
CA GLU A 134 1.76 8.46 12.63
C GLU A 134 2.52 9.75 12.31
N TYR A 135 2.72 10.61 13.33
CA TYR A 135 3.49 11.85 13.18
C TYR A 135 4.96 11.62 12.79
N GLY A 136 5.57 10.49 13.19
CA GLY A 136 6.99 10.18 12.94
C GLY A 136 7.26 9.43 11.63
N SER A 137 6.23 8.95 10.92
CA SER A 137 6.38 8.17 9.68
C SER A 137 6.76 9.06 8.50
N ALA A 138 7.70 8.63 7.65
CA ALA A 138 8.11 9.41 6.47
C ALA A 138 7.02 9.48 5.40
N SER A 139 6.28 8.39 5.22
CA SER A 139 5.04 8.29 4.45
C SER A 139 4.08 7.33 5.15
N ALA A 140 2.78 7.43 4.86
CA ALA A 140 1.76 6.60 5.48
C ALA A 140 0.72 6.15 4.45
N LEU A 141 0.43 4.85 4.42
CA LEU A 141 -0.65 4.25 3.64
C LEU A 141 -1.79 3.90 4.61
N HIS A 142 -2.93 4.54 4.44
CA HIS A 142 -4.14 4.30 5.24
C HIS A 142 -5.13 3.45 4.47
N LEU A 143 -5.53 2.36 5.08
CA LEU A 143 -6.58 1.45 4.61
C LEU A 143 -7.80 1.66 5.51
N THR A 144 -8.91 2.10 4.93
CA THR A 144 -10.14 2.37 5.68
C THR A 144 -11.19 1.35 5.31
N SER A 145 -11.76 0.69 6.31
CA SER A 145 -12.83 -0.28 6.14
C SER A 145 -14.16 0.41 5.82
N ALA A 146 -14.89 -0.14 4.83
CA ALA A 146 -16.23 0.31 4.50
C ALA A 146 -17.22 -0.07 5.59
N LEU A 147 -18.10 0.85 5.95
CA LEU A 147 -19.23 0.56 6.83
C LEU A 147 -20.23 -0.37 6.10
N PRO A 148 -20.73 -1.41 6.77
CA PRO A 148 -21.82 -2.23 6.22
C PRO A 148 -23.06 -1.39 5.92
N SER A 149 -23.57 -1.51 4.71
CA SER A 149 -24.78 -0.82 4.27
C SER A 149 -25.71 -1.79 3.52
N PRO A 150 -26.23 -2.83 4.20
CA PRO A 150 -27.19 -3.74 3.58
C PRO A 150 -28.52 -3.02 3.29
N GLU A 151 -29.18 -3.40 2.19
CA GLU A 151 -30.50 -2.84 1.81
C GLU A 151 -31.59 -3.16 2.85
N GLY A 152 -31.43 -4.27 3.57
CA GLY A 152 -32.28 -4.66 4.69
C GLY A 152 -31.48 -4.77 5.99
N ARG A 153 -31.93 -5.66 6.86
CA ARG A 153 -31.21 -5.99 8.09
C ARG A 153 -29.91 -6.74 7.81
N ASN A 154 -29.91 -7.61 6.80
CA ASN A 154 -28.79 -8.43 6.39
C ASN A 154 -28.50 -8.26 4.90
N GLY A 155 -27.24 -8.33 4.52
CA GLY A 155 -26.76 -8.40 3.15
C GLY A 155 -25.69 -9.46 3.01
N TYR A 156 -25.66 -10.12 1.88
CA TYR A 156 -24.68 -11.14 1.56
C TYR A 156 -23.97 -10.76 0.27
N LYS A 157 -22.67 -11.00 0.23
CA LYS A 157 -21.82 -10.76 -0.94
C LYS A 157 -21.04 -12.03 -1.21
N VAL A 158 -21.05 -12.49 -2.44
CA VAL A 158 -20.26 -13.63 -2.88
C VAL A 158 -19.43 -13.19 -4.07
N ARG A 159 -18.14 -13.47 -4.03
CA ARG A 159 -17.23 -13.24 -5.13
C ARG A 159 -16.58 -14.56 -5.55
N LEU A 160 -16.49 -14.80 -6.84
CA LEU A 160 -15.70 -15.87 -7.42
C LEU A 160 -14.79 -15.27 -8.47
N ARG A 161 -13.48 -15.41 -8.28
CA ARG A 161 -12.47 -15.04 -9.25
C ARG A 161 -11.73 -16.28 -9.74
N GLY A 162 -11.51 -16.36 -11.04
CA GLY A 162 -10.75 -17.43 -11.66
C GLY A 162 -10.00 -16.93 -12.89
N GLY A 163 -8.95 -17.65 -13.30
CA GLY A 163 -8.21 -17.26 -14.49
C GLY A 163 -6.85 -17.92 -14.64
N CYS A 164 -5.94 -17.23 -15.28
CA CYS A 164 -4.60 -17.71 -15.58
C CYS A 164 -3.86 -18.20 -14.33
N PHE A 165 -2.85 -19.02 -14.56
CA PHE A 165 -1.99 -19.62 -13.53
C PHE A 165 -2.73 -20.56 -12.56
N GLY A 166 -3.91 -21.09 -13.00
CA GLY A 166 -4.76 -21.94 -12.17
C GLY A 166 -5.34 -21.21 -10.97
N THR A 167 -5.53 -19.90 -11.06
CA THR A 167 -6.07 -19.10 -9.97
C THR A 167 -7.56 -19.37 -9.79
N VAL A 168 -7.95 -19.71 -8.56
CA VAL A 168 -9.34 -19.80 -8.10
C VAL A 168 -9.41 -19.11 -6.74
N SER A 169 -10.27 -18.10 -6.62
CA SER A 169 -10.39 -17.30 -5.40
C SER A 169 -11.85 -17.00 -5.08
N PRO A 170 -12.57 -17.92 -4.39
CA PRO A 170 -13.88 -17.66 -3.81
C PRO A 170 -13.76 -16.81 -2.55
N SER A 171 -14.69 -15.88 -2.35
CA SER A 171 -14.88 -15.18 -1.08
C SER A 171 -16.35 -14.91 -0.83
N ALA A 172 -16.71 -14.80 0.45
CA ALA A 172 -18.07 -14.47 0.87
C ALA A 172 -18.03 -13.51 2.06
N ALA A 173 -19.00 -12.61 2.12
CA ALA A 173 -19.19 -11.70 3.23
C ALA A 173 -20.66 -11.65 3.63
N TRP A 174 -20.91 -11.64 4.93
CA TRP A 174 -22.19 -11.35 5.55
C TRP A 174 -22.09 -10.01 6.26
N GLU A 175 -23.03 -9.12 5.96
CA GLU A 175 -23.18 -7.82 6.59
C GLU A 175 -24.51 -7.77 7.33
N SER A 176 -24.53 -7.23 8.54
CA SER A 176 -25.77 -7.08 9.31
C SER A 176 -25.82 -5.71 9.98
N ARG A 177 -27.00 -5.10 9.92
CA ARG A 177 -27.34 -3.89 10.67
C ARG A 177 -28.23 -4.28 11.84
N TRP A 178 -27.66 -4.31 13.04
CA TRP A 178 -28.35 -4.69 14.28
C TRP A 178 -29.23 -3.54 14.81
N SER A 179 -28.74 -2.31 14.62
CA SER A 179 -29.45 -1.07 14.98
C SER A 179 -28.96 0.08 14.09
N PRO A 180 -29.56 1.28 14.16
CA PRO A 180 -29.04 2.45 13.42
C PRO A 180 -27.58 2.79 13.70
N ALA A 181 -27.08 2.41 14.89
CA ALA A 181 -25.72 2.69 15.32
C ALA A 181 -24.77 1.47 15.29
N LEU A 182 -25.32 0.23 15.23
CA LEU A 182 -24.52 -0.99 15.36
C LEU A 182 -24.64 -1.84 14.10
N SER A 183 -23.52 -2.13 13.47
CA SER A 183 -23.43 -3.02 12.32
C SER A 183 -22.20 -3.94 12.41
N SER A 184 -22.24 -5.04 11.69
CA SER A 184 -21.14 -6.00 11.63
C SER A 184 -20.93 -6.53 10.22
N ARG A 185 -19.70 -6.95 9.95
CA ARG A 185 -19.31 -7.70 8.76
C ARG A 185 -18.49 -8.91 9.17
N VAL A 186 -18.81 -10.07 8.60
CA VAL A 186 -17.99 -11.27 8.67
C VAL A 186 -17.68 -11.67 7.24
N GLN A 187 -16.41 -11.87 6.93
CA GLN A 187 -15.99 -12.26 5.58
C GLN A 187 -14.94 -13.37 5.65
N ALA A 188 -14.95 -14.24 4.65
CA ALA A 188 -13.94 -15.27 4.48
C ALA A 188 -13.60 -15.41 3.00
N GLY A 189 -12.35 -15.73 2.69
CA GLY A 189 -11.87 -15.95 1.34
C GLY A 189 -10.79 -17.02 1.33
N PHE A 190 -10.76 -17.73 0.22
CA PHE A 190 -9.75 -18.74 -0.09
C PHE A 190 -9.14 -18.39 -1.44
N THR A 191 -7.84 -18.59 -1.61
CA THR A 191 -7.16 -18.45 -2.90
C THR A 191 -6.25 -19.64 -3.12
N HIS A 192 -6.36 -20.24 -4.29
CA HIS A 192 -5.39 -21.22 -4.77
C HIS A 192 -4.90 -20.82 -6.17
N ALA A 193 -3.59 -20.92 -6.40
CA ALA A 193 -2.97 -20.72 -7.69
C ALA A 193 -1.74 -21.63 -7.82
N HIS A 194 -1.57 -22.32 -8.95
CA HIS A 194 -0.31 -23.04 -9.19
C HIS A 194 0.83 -22.07 -9.59
N GLY A 195 0.50 -20.84 -9.98
CA GLY A 195 1.44 -19.73 -10.21
C GLY A 195 2.38 -19.88 -11.41
N ARG A 196 2.31 -20.99 -12.17
CA ARG A 196 3.23 -21.28 -13.28
C ARG A 196 2.91 -20.42 -14.49
N TYR A 197 3.94 -19.78 -15.07
CA TYR A 197 3.82 -19.00 -16.30
C TYR A 197 5.06 -19.10 -17.17
N PRO A 198 4.92 -18.99 -18.51
CA PRO A 198 6.04 -18.94 -19.43
C PRO A 198 6.76 -17.60 -19.34
N PHE A 199 8.06 -17.61 -19.56
CA PHE A 199 8.90 -16.43 -19.71
C PHE A 199 10.05 -16.70 -20.68
N HIS A 200 10.54 -15.66 -21.35
CA HIS A 200 11.65 -15.74 -22.28
C HIS A 200 12.99 -15.56 -21.58
N VAL A 201 13.94 -16.43 -21.88
CA VAL A 201 15.34 -16.28 -21.50
C VAL A 201 16.15 -16.00 -22.75
N LYS A 202 16.65 -14.76 -22.87
CA LYS A 202 17.59 -14.36 -23.92
C LYS A 202 18.98 -14.27 -23.32
N ASP A 203 19.92 -15.06 -23.83
CA ASP A 203 21.31 -15.02 -23.40
C ASP A 203 22.25 -15.13 -24.59
N PHE A 204 23.43 -14.54 -24.47
CA PHE A 204 24.51 -14.69 -25.45
C PHE A 204 25.64 -15.45 -24.78
N ARG A 205 25.91 -16.67 -25.25
CA ARG A 205 27.01 -17.47 -24.75
C ARG A 205 28.24 -17.28 -25.64
N ASN A 206 29.39 -17.08 -24.99
CA ASN A 206 30.67 -17.16 -25.65
C ASN A 206 31.04 -18.65 -25.77
N THR A 207 30.94 -19.22 -26.97
CA THR A 207 31.35 -20.59 -27.22
C THR A 207 32.68 -20.58 -27.97
N PRO A 208 33.46 -21.70 -27.99
CA PRO A 208 34.68 -21.79 -28.80
C PRO A 208 34.46 -21.47 -30.30
N GLU A 209 33.23 -21.56 -30.77
CA GLU A 209 32.80 -21.29 -32.17
C GLU A 209 32.29 -19.84 -32.36
N GLY A 210 32.32 -18.98 -31.33
CA GLY A 210 31.84 -17.60 -31.36
C GLY A 210 30.63 -17.34 -30.46
N TYR A 211 30.06 -16.14 -30.56
CA TYR A 211 28.86 -15.76 -29.83
C TYR A 211 27.63 -16.49 -30.39
N LYS A 212 27.04 -17.38 -29.59
CA LYS A 212 25.73 -17.97 -29.89
C LYS A 212 24.65 -17.30 -29.03
N GLY A 213 23.67 -16.68 -29.69
CA GLY A 213 22.44 -16.22 -29.05
C GLY A 213 21.59 -17.42 -28.63
N TYR A 214 21.13 -17.42 -27.41
CA TYR A 214 20.18 -18.41 -26.87
C TYR A 214 18.88 -17.69 -26.57
N ASP A 215 17.80 -18.08 -27.22
CA ASP A 215 16.44 -17.59 -26.96
C ASP A 215 15.54 -18.81 -26.74
N THR A 216 15.03 -18.95 -25.53
CA THR A 216 14.15 -20.07 -25.20
C THR A 216 13.03 -19.62 -24.26
N VAL A 217 11.92 -20.35 -24.31
CA VAL A 217 10.82 -20.19 -23.37
C VAL A 217 10.97 -21.19 -22.24
N MET A 218 11.00 -20.70 -21.02
CA MET A 218 11.01 -21.49 -19.80
C MET A 218 9.70 -21.27 -19.03
N VAL A 219 9.38 -22.18 -18.12
CA VAL A 219 8.19 -22.05 -17.26
C VAL A 219 8.63 -21.78 -15.82
N ARG A 220 8.15 -20.66 -15.25
CA ARG A 220 8.35 -20.33 -13.86
C ARG A 220 7.72 -21.40 -12.98
N GLN A 221 8.47 -21.91 -12.01
CA GLN A 221 8.05 -22.97 -11.10
C GLN A 221 8.20 -22.55 -9.67
N ASN A 222 7.65 -23.35 -8.73
CA ASN A 222 7.66 -23.10 -7.29
C ASN A 222 7.13 -21.69 -6.92
N CYS A 223 6.02 -21.29 -7.56
CA CYS A 223 5.36 -20.00 -7.34
C CYS A 223 3.87 -20.19 -7.03
N ASP A 224 3.51 -21.38 -6.56
CA ASP A 224 2.18 -21.72 -6.07
C ASP A 224 1.85 -20.98 -4.78
N LEU A 225 0.57 -20.76 -4.59
CA LEU A 225 0.00 -20.14 -3.41
C LEU A 225 -1.29 -20.86 -3.03
N THR A 226 -1.43 -21.18 -1.77
CA THR A 226 -2.71 -21.52 -1.14
C THR A 226 -2.85 -20.66 0.10
N GLU A 227 -3.94 -19.90 0.19
CA GLU A 227 -4.21 -19.04 1.33
C GLU A 227 -5.67 -19.06 1.76
N PHE A 228 -5.88 -18.85 3.04
CA PHE A 228 -7.18 -18.67 3.66
C PHE A 228 -7.18 -17.38 4.48
N ARG A 229 -8.26 -16.61 4.38
CA ARG A 229 -8.46 -15.35 5.12
C ARG A 229 -9.84 -15.35 5.74
N ALA A 230 -9.94 -14.84 6.95
CA ALA A 230 -11.21 -14.60 7.63
C ALA A 230 -11.12 -13.32 8.46
N ASP A 231 -12.15 -12.50 8.40
CA ASP A 231 -12.29 -11.27 9.17
C ASP A 231 -13.67 -11.18 9.79
N ALA A 232 -13.72 -10.75 11.03
CA ALA A 232 -14.95 -10.33 11.71
C ALA A 232 -14.77 -8.89 12.20
N HIS A 233 -15.66 -8.00 11.79
CA HIS A 233 -15.59 -6.58 12.07
C HIS A 233 -16.91 -6.07 12.61
N LEU A 234 -16.87 -5.42 13.76
CA LEU A 234 -17.99 -4.77 14.43
C LEU A 234 -17.80 -3.27 14.37
N PHE A 235 -18.86 -2.55 14.02
CA PHE A 235 -18.89 -1.10 13.94
C PHE A 235 -19.98 -0.55 14.85
N TYR A 236 -19.63 0.41 15.68
CA TYR A 236 -20.58 1.12 16.52
C TYR A 236 -20.43 2.62 16.30
N THR A 237 -21.45 3.25 15.73
CA THR A 237 -21.48 4.67 15.33
C THR A 237 -22.56 5.43 16.08
N PRO A 238 -22.41 5.65 17.41
CA PRO A 238 -23.33 6.48 18.18
C PRO A 238 -23.20 7.94 17.78
N GLU A 239 -24.07 8.78 18.32
CA GLU A 239 -24.01 10.22 18.12
C GLU A 239 -22.65 10.78 18.62
N GLY A 240 -21.94 11.48 17.75
CA GLY A 240 -20.63 12.07 18.05
C GLY A 240 -19.46 11.10 18.17
N GLY A 241 -19.66 9.80 17.89
CA GLY A 241 -18.60 8.79 18.00
C GLY A 241 -18.55 7.78 16.87
N ARG A 242 -17.41 7.13 16.72
CA ARG A 242 -17.21 5.97 15.86
C ARG A 242 -16.26 5.00 16.55
N TYR A 243 -16.69 3.76 16.71
CA TYR A 243 -15.91 2.69 17.32
C TYR A 243 -15.89 1.49 16.39
N ASP A 244 -14.82 0.75 16.43
CA ASP A 244 -14.65 -0.49 15.67
C ASP A 244 -13.89 -1.53 16.48
N ALA A 245 -14.20 -2.80 16.20
CA ALA A 245 -13.44 -3.94 16.72
C ALA A 245 -13.32 -4.98 15.60
N ARG A 246 -12.10 -5.46 15.34
CA ARG A 246 -11.80 -6.37 14.25
C ARG A 246 -10.95 -7.54 14.74
N VAL A 247 -11.30 -8.74 14.28
CA VAL A 247 -10.48 -9.95 14.40
C VAL A 247 -10.17 -10.43 13.00
N SER A 248 -8.89 -10.63 12.69
CA SER A 248 -8.43 -11.10 11.39
C SER A 248 -7.59 -12.36 11.54
N TRP A 249 -7.85 -13.34 10.69
CA TRP A 249 -7.07 -14.56 10.56
C TRP A 249 -6.56 -14.70 9.14
N TYR A 250 -5.27 -15.04 9.00
CA TYR A 250 -4.61 -15.35 7.74
C TYR A 250 -3.78 -16.62 7.90
N ASP A 251 -3.87 -17.54 6.94
CA ASP A 251 -3.07 -18.76 6.87
C ASP A 251 -2.67 -18.98 5.41
N SER A 252 -1.39 -19.23 5.13
CA SER A 252 -0.95 -19.49 3.75
C SER A 252 0.24 -20.43 3.69
N GLU A 253 0.29 -21.14 2.57
CA GLU A 253 1.45 -21.92 2.12
C GLU A 253 1.80 -21.52 0.69
N ARG A 254 3.09 -21.28 0.43
CA ARG A 254 3.57 -20.84 -0.89
C ARG A 254 4.96 -21.37 -1.22
N GLY A 255 5.20 -21.58 -2.50
CA GLY A 255 6.52 -21.75 -3.04
C GLY A 255 7.26 -20.42 -3.13
N ILE A 256 8.56 -20.43 -2.90
CA ILE A 256 9.43 -19.27 -3.07
C ILE A 256 10.32 -19.52 -4.31
N PRO A 257 9.95 -18.95 -5.47
CA PRO A 257 10.74 -19.15 -6.67
C PRO A 257 12.07 -18.39 -6.55
N GLY A 258 13.18 -19.09 -6.74
CA GLY A 258 14.51 -18.51 -6.74
C GLY A 258 14.77 -17.59 -7.95
N PRO A 259 15.92 -16.91 -8.02
CA PRO A 259 16.31 -16.15 -9.20
C PRO A 259 16.59 -17.07 -10.39
N VAL A 260 16.35 -16.57 -11.61
CA VAL A 260 16.66 -17.28 -12.85
C VAL A 260 18.08 -16.97 -13.28
N TYR A 261 18.97 -17.96 -13.21
CA TYR A 261 20.34 -17.81 -13.68
C TYR A 261 20.45 -18.19 -15.16
N LYS A 262 20.92 -17.28 -16.01
CA LYS A 262 21.04 -17.46 -17.46
C LYS A 262 22.09 -18.50 -17.88
N GLN A 263 22.99 -18.90 -16.97
CA GLN A 263 24.12 -19.80 -17.29
C GLN A 263 23.84 -21.29 -17.05
N ALA A 264 22.72 -21.65 -16.47
CA ALA A 264 22.41 -23.04 -16.20
C ALA A 264 21.72 -23.69 -17.39
N GLU A 265 22.23 -24.80 -17.89
CA GLU A 265 21.52 -25.67 -18.86
C GLU A 265 20.23 -26.26 -18.26
N ARG A 266 20.17 -26.28 -16.93
CA ARG A 266 18.97 -26.52 -16.14
C ARG A 266 18.69 -25.29 -15.29
N TYR A 267 17.48 -24.79 -15.36
CA TYR A 267 16.97 -23.81 -14.42
C TYR A 267 17.02 -24.43 -13.01
N PRO A 268 17.86 -23.91 -12.07
CA PRO A 268 17.86 -24.42 -10.72
C PRO A 268 16.47 -24.16 -10.14
N LEU A 269 15.74 -25.24 -9.86
CA LEU A 269 14.44 -25.19 -9.26
C LEU A 269 14.64 -24.93 -7.78
N SER A 270 14.42 -23.69 -7.32
CA SER A 270 14.25 -23.49 -5.89
C SER A 270 13.04 -24.32 -5.44
N ASN A 271 13.25 -25.10 -4.39
CA ASN A 271 12.18 -25.85 -3.73
C ASN A 271 11.83 -25.22 -2.36
N ASP A 272 12.26 -23.99 -2.14
CA ASP A 272 11.99 -23.26 -0.91
C ASP A 272 10.50 -23.08 -0.68
N ARG A 273 10.08 -23.27 0.55
CA ARG A 273 8.67 -23.16 0.95
C ARG A 273 8.53 -22.17 2.09
N GLN A 274 7.43 -21.47 2.10
CA GLN A 274 7.07 -20.60 3.21
C GLN A 274 5.61 -20.83 3.59
N SER A 275 5.36 -20.97 4.89
CA SER A 275 4.02 -20.88 5.44
C SER A 275 3.94 -19.74 6.45
N ASP A 276 2.81 -19.05 6.42
CA ASP A 276 2.53 -17.91 7.29
C ASP A 276 1.18 -18.11 7.97
N ARG A 277 1.12 -17.80 9.25
CA ARG A 277 -0.13 -17.76 10.01
C ARG A 277 -0.16 -16.49 10.86
N ASN A 278 -1.18 -15.66 10.66
CA ASN A 278 -1.37 -14.42 11.40
C ASN A 278 -2.73 -14.42 12.10
N LEU A 279 -2.74 -14.01 13.36
CA LEU A 279 -3.92 -13.63 14.12
C LEU A 279 -3.75 -12.17 14.57
N SER A 280 -4.67 -11.32 14.22
CA SER A 280 -4.70 -9.93 14.67
C SER A 280 -6.05 -9.59 15.29
N VAL A 281 -6.01 -8.95 16.46
CA VAL A 281 -7.18 -8.39 17.15
C VAL A 281 -6.92 -6.93 17.35
N GLN A 282 -7.83 -6.09 16.89
CA GLN A 282 -7.75 -4.64 17.09
C GLN A 282 -9.10 -4.08 17.51
N ALA A 283 -9.07 -3.00 18.26
CA ALA A 283 -10.24 -2.23 18.62
C ALA A 283 -9.85 -0.77 18.78
N GLY A 284 -10.81 0.10 18.54
CA GLY A 284 -10.58 1.52 18.74
C GLY A 284 -11.84 2.35 18.58
N GLY A 285 -11.68 3.64 18.78
CA GLY A 285 -12.78 4.57 18.59
C GLY A 285 -12.33 6.01 18.70
N GLU A 286 -13.20 6.85 18.19
CA GLU A 286 -13.13 8.30 18.28
C GLU A 286 -14.46 8.79 18.85
N GLN A 287 -14.38 9.65 19.85
CA GLN A 287 -15.55 10.22 20.54
C GLN A 287 -15.39 11.72 20.72
N LYS A 288 -16.39 12.47 20.35
CA LYS A 288 -16.55 13.86 20.78
C LYS A 288 -16.99 13.85 22.25
N LEU A 289 -16.12 14.31 23.14
CA LEU A 289 -16.42 14.43 24.57
C LEU A 289 -17.23 15.70 24.86
N THR A 290 -16.90 16.77 24.12
CA THR A 290 -17.63 18.04 24.14
C THR A 290 -17.70 18.60 22.72
N SER A 291 -18.30 19.77 22.54
CA SER A 291 -18.27 20.47 21.25
C SER A 291 -16.86 20.83 20.76
N THR A 292 -15.87 20.86 21.67
CA THR A 292 -14.49 21.28 21.37
C THR A 292 -13.46 20.20 21.61
N LEU A 293 -13.75 19.16 22.40
CA LEU A 293 -12.80 18.13 22.78
C LEU A 293 -13.20 16.77 22.19
N SER A 294 -12.26 16.09 21.57
CA SER A 294 -12.41 14.73 21.01
C SER A 294 -11.32 13.81 21.56
N LEU A 295 -11.68 12.55 21.77
CA LEU A 295 -10.80 11.48 22.24
C LEU A 295 -10.63 10.43 21.14
N LEU A 296 -9.40 9.93 20.97
CA LEU A 296 -9.03 8.77 20.18
C LEU A 296 -8.47 7.70 21.10
N VAL A 297 -8.89 6.46 20.92
CA VAL A 297 -8.24 5.29 21.53
C VAL A 297 -8.07 4.22 20.49
N ARG A 298 -6.91 3.55 20.42
CA ARG A 298 -6.61 2.41 19.54
C ARG A 298 -5.85 1.36 20.32
N ALA A 299 -6.19 0.11 20.13
CA ALA A 299 -5.49 -1.03 20.72
C ALA A 299 -5.35 -2.15 19.68
N LYS A 300 -4.23 -2.89 19.74
CA LYS A 300 -3.98 -4.05 18.89
C LYS A 300 -3.14 -5.08 19.62
N TYR A 301 -3.45 -6.34 19.33
CA TYR A 301 -2.55 -7.47 19.55
C TYR A 301 -2.44 -8.27 18.25
N ALA A 302 -1.22 -8.64 17.86
CA ALA A 302 -0.98 -9.51 16.73
C ALA A 302 0.01 -10.61 17.08
N ARG A 303 -0.22 -11.80 16.49
CA ARG A 303 0.65 -12.96 16.57
C ARG A 303 0.88 -13.51 15.17
N ASP A 304 2.14 -13.52 14.74
CA ASP A 304 2.58 -13.99 13.43
C ASP A 304 3.50 -15.18 13.60
N ILE A 305 3.22 -16.26 12.89
CA ILE A 305 4.05 -17.44 12.79
C ILE A 305 4.51 -17.56 11.34
N LEU A 306 5.81 -17.69 11.13
CA LEU A 306 6.40 -17.89 9.82
C LEU A 306 7.32 -19.12 9.91
N HIS A 307 7.08 -20.08 9.02
CA HIS A 307 7.98 -21.22 8.79
C HIS A 307 8.59 -21.05 7.40
N TYR A 308 9.90 -21.09 7.32
CA TYR A 308 10.63 -21.04 6.06
C TYR A 308 11.54 -22.25 5.95
N LEU A 309 11.37 -23.00 4.86
CA LEU A 309 12.19 -24.15 4.50
C LEU A 309 13.09 -23.73 3.33
N ASP A 310 14.39 -23.67 3.58
CA ASP A 310 15.45 -23.45 2.59
C ASP A 310 15.95 -24.83 2.13
N VAL A 311 15.67 -25.17 0.88
CA VAL A 311 16.06 -26.47 0.30
C VAL A 311 17.29 -26.27 -0.57
N SER A 312 18.40 -26.90 -0.18
CA SER A 312 19.65 -26.84 -0.96
C SER A 312 19.43 -27.36 -2.38
N GLU A 313 19.81 -26.56 -3.36
CA GLU A 313 19.76 -26.94 -4.79
C GLU A 313 20.79 -28.04 -5.13
N ILE A 314 21.86 -28.18 -4.36
CA ILE A 314 22.96 -29.14 -4.59
C ILE A 314 22.65 -30.47 -3.92
N ASP A 315 22.17 -30.43 -2.68
CA ASP A 315 21.81 -31.64 -1.91
C ASP A 315 20.50 -31.38 -1.15
N PRO A 316 19.38 -31.91 -1.62
CA PRO A 316 18.09 -31.75 -0.92
C PRO A 316 18.07 -32.32 0.51
N ALA A 317 19.01 -33.18 0.88
CA ALA A 317 19.17 -33.65 2.27
C ALA A 317 19.75 -32.57 3.20
N VAL A 318 20.36 -31.52 2.63
CA VAL A 318 20.86 -30.36 3.36
C VAL A 318 19.83 -29.25 3.25
N SER A 319 18.75 -29.34 4.02
CA SER A 319 17.76 -28.28 4.14
C SER A 319 17.87 -27.60 5.49
N ALA A 320 17.62 -26.28 5.50
CA ALA A 320 17.55 -25.49 6.72
C ALA A 320 16.13 -25.03 6.97
N GLN A 321 15.61 -25.30 8.16
CA GLN A 321 14.31 -24.84 8.60
C GLN A 321 14.49 -23.65 9.55
N TRP A 322 13.65 -22.63 9.32
CA TRP A 322 13.62 -21.41 10.10
C TRP A 322 12.20 -21.16 10.60
N ASP A 323 12.06 -21.12 11.91
CA ASP A 323 10.80 -20.90 12.58
C ASP A 323 10.84 -19.56 13.32
N TYR A 324 9.87 -18.70 13.02
CA TYR A 324 9.74 -17.37 13.61
C TYR A 324 8.36 -17.22 14.23
N LEU A 325 8.31 -16.78 15.48
CA LEU A 325 7.11 -16.35 16.16
C LEU A 325 7.28 -14.88 16.54
N GLN A 326 6.47 -14.02 15.94
CA GLN A 326 6.40 -12.61 16.30
C GLN A 326 5.13 -12.34 17.12
N GLN A 327 5.26 -11.48 18.09
CA GLN A 327 4.10 -10.94 18.82
C GLN A 327 4.26 -9.44 18.96
N SER A 328 3.17 -8.72 18.73
CA SER A 328 3.13 -7.27 18.92
C SER A 328 1.89 -6.84 19.66
N GLY A 329 2.07 -5.92 20.60
CA GLY A 329 1.00 -5.20 21.28
C GLY A 329 1.15 -3.71 21.04
N TYR A 330 0.05 -3.01 20.78
CA TYR A 330 0.01 -1.58 20.56
C TYR A 330 -1.19 -0.97 21.27
N LEU A 331 -0.96 0.18 21.91
CA LEU A 331 -1.98 0.99 22.58
C LEU A 331 -1.71 2.46 22.27
N SER A 332 -2.74 3.20 21.91
CA SER A 332 -2.69 4.63 21.66
C SER A 332 -3.86 5.34 22.33
N ALA A 333 -3.58 6.52 22.87
CA ALA A 333 -4.59 7.47 23.34
C ALA A 333 -4.23 8.87 22.83
N GLY A 334 -5.21 9.56 22.26
CA GLY A 334 -5.03 10.90 21.71
C GLY A 334 -6.20 11.82 22.05
N LEU A 335 -5.91 13.11 22.13
CA LEU A 335 -6.87 14.18 22.35
C LEU A 335 -6.76 15.21 21.23
N GLY A 336 -7.89 15.63 20.72
CA GLY A 336 -8.02 16.77 19.81
C GLY A 336 -8.84 17.87 20.48
N TRP A 337 -8.30 19.08 20.53
CA TRP A 337 -8.93 20.22 21.19
C TRP A 337 -9.06 21.41 20.25
N ARG A 338 -10.27 21.80 19.94
CA ARG A 338 -10.62 23.01 19.20
C ARG A 338 -10.79 24.16 20.18
N VAL A 339 -9.72 24.95 20.38
CA VAL A 339 -9.73 26.11 21.29
C VAL A 339 -10.57 27.24 20.72
N SER A 340 -10.49 27.46 19.42
CA SER A 340 -11.28 28.45 18.67
C SER A 340 -11.52 27.94 17.25
N GLU A 341 -12.17 28.74 16.41
CA GLU A 341 -12.31 28.42 14.99
C GLU A 341 -10.97 28.43 14.24
N ARG A 342 -10.00 29.21 14.74
CA ARG A 342 -8.68 29.33 14.14
C ARG A 342 -7.66 28.36 14.72
N TRP A 343 -7.71 28.08 16.02
CA TRP A 343 -6.70 27.30 16.72
C TRP A 343 -7.21 25.95 17.17
N HIS A 344 -6.50 24.91 16.71
CA HIS A 344 -6.76 23.52 17.05
C HIS A 344 -5.47 22.86 17.53
N PHE A 345 -5.55 22.08 18.58
CA PHE A 345 -4.42 21.34 19.15
C PHE A 345 -4.71 19.84 19.14
N GLY A 346 -3.69 19.05 18.89
CA GLY A 346 -3.72 17.60 18.97
C GLY A 346 -2.59 17.10 19.87
N GLY A 347 -2.82 16.01 20.57
CA GLY A 347 -1.78 15.33 21.33
C GLY A 347 -2.09 13.85 21.41
N ALA A 348 -1.07 12.99 21.36
CA ALA A 348 -1.22 11.55 21.47
C ALA A 348 -0.02 10.92 22.16
N VAL A 349 -0.26 9.78 22.82
CA VAL A 349 0.77 8.92 23.41
C VAL A 349 0.47 7.49 23.01
N ASP A 350 1.49 6.79 22.48
CA ASP A 350 1.39 5.39 22.09
C ASP A 350 2.46 4.55 22.79
N GLY A 351 2.08 3.34 23.17
CA GLY A 351 2.98 2.30 23.62
C GLY A 351 2.98 1.12 22.66
N GLN A 352 4.15 0.64 22.31
CA GLN A 352 4.33 -0.55 21.47
C GLN A 352 5.27 -1.55 22.13
N TYR A 353 4.93 -2.82 22.09
CA TYR A 353 5.75 -3.92 22.54
C TYR A 353 5.85 -4.98 21.45
N GLU A 354 7.09 -5.37 21.11
CA GLU A 354 7.37 -6.32 20.05
C GLU A 354 8.33 -7.40 20.53
N THR A 355 8.09 -8.64 20.13
CA THR A 355 8.98 -9.77 20.38
C THR A 355 9.16 -10.58 19.11
N LEU A 356 10.33 -11.15 18.94
CA LEU A 356 10.62 -12.16 17.94
C LEU A 356 11.24 -13.37 18.64
N HIS A 357 10.63 -14.56 18.49
CA HIS A 357 11.21 -15.82 18.89
C HIS A 357 11.74 -16.55 17.67
N ALA A 358 13.05 -16.74 17.63
CA ALA A 358 13.80 -17.46 16.62
C ALA A 358 14.99 -18.14 17.31
N ARG A 359 16.17 -18.23 16.68
CA ARG A 359 17.41 -18.65 17.34
C ARG A 359 17.81 -17.74 18.52
N ILE A 360 17.45 -16.49 18.43
CA ILE A 360 17.52 -15.48 19.49
C ILE A 360 16.12 -14.93 19.71
N SER A 361 15.89 -14.33 20.87
CA SER A 361 14.55 -13.84 21.26
C SER A 361 14.59 -12.37 21.65
N PRO A 362 14.84 -11.46 20.67
CA PRO A 362 14.86 -10.03 20.94
C PRO A 362 13.48 -9.51 21.32
N LYS A 363 13.49 -8.43 22.10
CA LYS A 363 12.31 -7.71 22.54
C LYS A 363 12.55 -6.22 22.36
N ARG A 364 11.49 -5.48 22.03
CA ARG A 364 11.54 -4.03 21.91
C ARG A 364 10.32 -3.42 22.56
N ARG A 365 10.53 -2.33 23.31
CA ARG A 365 9.48 -1.46 23.84
C ARG A 365 9.69 -0.09 23.22
N THR A 366 8.64 0.50 22.69
CA THR A 366 8.71 1.84 22.11
C THR A 366 7.58 2.70 22.66
N LEU A 367 7.94 3.86 23.13
CA LEU A 367 7.03 4.92 23.52
C LEU A 367 7.07 6.03 22.46
N PHE A 368 5.90 6.44 22.00
CA PHE A 368 5.75 7.62 21.15
C PHE A 368 4.91 8.65 21.91
N ALA A 369 5.30 9.92 21.83
CA ALA A 369 4.50 11.04 22.31
C ALA A 369 4.51 12.13 21.26
N ALA A 370 3.36 12.67 20.90
CA ALA A 370 3.26 13.70 19.88
C ALA A 370 2.33 14.83 20.30
N GLY A 371 2.65 16.04 19.84
CA GLY A 371 1.80 17.20 19.92
C GLY A 371 1.74 17.93 18.60
N SER A 372 0.59 18.50 18.28
CA SER A 372 0.39 19.31 17.08
C SER A 372 -0.45 20.55 17.36
N ALA A 373 -0.19 21.60 16.59
CA ALA A 373 -0.97 22.83 16.59
C ALA A 373 -1.33 23.17 15.14
N ALA A 374 -2.60 23.41 14.89
CA ALA A 374 -3.10 23.86 13.61
C ALA A 374 -3.72 25.25 13.70
N PHE A 375 -3.42 26.06 12.72
CA PHE A 375 -3.96 27.40 12.54
C PHE A 375 -4.71 27.48 11.20
N LEU A 376 -5.96 27.92 11.26
CA LEU A 376 -6.88 28.05 10.13
C LEU A 376 -7.38 29.48 10.07
N ASP A 377 -7.01 30.24 9.06
CA ASP A 377 -7.47 31.63 8.91
C ASP A 377 -7.61 32.02 7.43
N GLY A 378 -8.83 32.18 6.99
CA GLY A 378 -9.15 32.47 5.58
C GLY A 378 -8.57 31.43 4.64
N PRO A 379 -7.69 31.80 3.70
CA PRO A 379 -7.07 30.88 2.76
C PRO A 379 -5.92 30.05 3.36
N TRP A 380 -5.47 30.36 4.56
CA TRP A 380 -4.29 29.76 5.18
C TRP A 380 -4.64 28.61 6.11
N ARG A 381 -3.92 27.52 5.97
CA ARG A 381 -3.96 26.37 6.87
C ARG A 381 -2.52 25.98 7.19
N LEU A 382 -2.18 26.03 8.47
CA LEU A 382 -0.85 25.65 8.96
C LEU A 382 -1.00 24.52 9.96
N ASN A 383 -0.07 23.57 9.93
CA ASN A 383 0.05 22.53 10.94
C ASN A 383 1.50 22.35 11.33
N ALA A 384 1.83 22.58 12.58
CA ALA A 384 3.13 22.26 13.17
C ALA A 384 2.97 21.10 14.13
N ALA A 385 3.86 20.11 14.05
CA ALA A 385 3.83 18.98 14.96
C ALA A 385 5.24 18.58 15.39
N LEU A 386 5.31 17.96 16.58
CA LEU A 386 6.52 17.39 17.13
C LEU A 386 6.20 16.03 17.71
N GLN A 387 6.93 15.00 17.27
CA GLN A 387 6.85 13.66 17.85
C GLN A 387 8.18 13.32 18.54
N TYR A 388 8.07 12.76 19.73
CA TYR A 388 9.16 12.11 20.44
C TYR A 388 9.00 10.60 20.39
N GLN A 389 10.09 9.89 20.11
CA GLN A 389 10.14 8.43 20.13
C GLN A 389 11.28 7.98 21.03
N HIS A 390 10.97 7.04 21.94
CA HIS A 390 11.95 6.36 22.77
C HIS A 390 11.78 4.85 22.67
N SER A 391 12.84 4.15 22.30
CA SER A 391 12.83 2.70 22.11
C SER A 391 13.92 2.04 22.93
N GLU A 392 13.60 0.92 23.58
CA GLU A 392 14.50 0.13 24.42
C GLU A 392 14.36 -1.36 24.13
N GLY A 393 15.43 -2.14 24.45
CA GLY A 393 15.49 -3.60 24.38
C GLY A 393 16.46 -4.12 23.31
N SER A 394 16.29 -3.69 22.06
CA SER A 394 17.22 -4.00 20.96
C SER A 394 17.96 -2.70 20.56
N GLY A 395 18.82 -2.22 21.45
CA GLY A 395 19.38 -0.88 21.41
C GLY A 395 18.51 0.12 22.20
N SER A 396 19.10 1.28 22.55
CA SER A 396 18.37 2.40 23.16
C SER A 396 18.45 3.60 22.23
N TYR A 397 17.29 4.01 21.71
CA TYR A 397 17.20 5.06 20.71
C TYR A 397 16.22 6.15 21.13
N ARG A 398 16.57 7.41 20.89
CA ARG A 398 15.74 8.58 21.18
C ARG A 398 15.72 9.51 19.99
N PHE A 399 14.54 9.88 19.53
CA PHE A 399 14.36 10.76 18.38
C PHE A 399 13.30 11.81 18.60
N LEU A 400 13.53 12.95 17.94
CA LEU A 400 12.55 14.02 17.75
C LEU A 400 12.28 14.16 16.25
N SER A 401 11.01 14.13 15.89
CA SER A 401 10.51 14.26 14.53
C SER A 401 9.61 15.50 14.40
N PRO A 402 10.18 16.67 14.16
CA PRO A 402 9.41 17.88 13.87
C PRO A 402 8.82 17.81 12.46
N SER A 403 7.65 18.42 12.27
CA SER A 403 7.04 18.64 10.96
C SER A 403 6.29 19.97 10.91
N LEU A 404 6.29 20.58 9.72
CA LEU A 404 5.54 21.77 9.39
C LEU A 404 4.87 21.56 8.05
N LEU A 405 3.57 21.80 8.00
CA LEU A 405 2.75 21.80 6.78
C LEU A 405 2.10 23.17 6.65
N VAL A 406 2.13 23.73 5.46
CA VAL A 406 1.49 25.00 5.11
C VAL A 406 0.67 24.78 3.84
N GLU A 407 -0.59 25.16 3.87
CA GLU A 407 -1.49 25.16 2.72
C GLU A 407 -2.07 26.57 2.54
N TRP A 408 -2.13 27.02 1.32
CA TRP A 408 -2.67 28.31 0.92
C TRP A 408 -3.63 28.17 -0.27
N ASN A 409 -4.90 28.42 -0.02
CA ASN A 409 -5.99 28.32 -0.99
C ASN A 409 -6.50 29.74 -1.32
N PRO A 410 -5.83 30.50 -2.22
CA PRO A 410 -6.19 31.89 -2.52
C PRO A 410 -7.59 32.05 -3.10
N ASP A 411 -8.04 31.05 -3.83
CA ASP A 411 -9.35 30.97 -4.46
C ASP A 411 -9.84 29.51 -4.56
N PRO A 412 -11.07 29.23 -5.01
CA PRO A 412 -11.60 27.87 -5.11
C PRO A 412 -10.90 26.97 -6.13
N PHE A 413 -10.02 27.50 -6.98
CA PHE A 413 -9.39 26.77 -8.09
C PHE A 413 -7.95 26.39 -7.79
N TRP A 414 -7.24 27.20 -7.02
CA TRP A 414 -5.82 27.03 -6.74
C TRP A 414 -5.55 26.67 -5.29
N GLU A 415 -4.68 25.72 -5.12
CA GLU A 415 -4.09 25.34 -3.85
C GLU A 415 -2.57 25.29 -3.99
N PHE A 416 -1.88 25.87 -3.05
CA PHE A 416 -0.43 25.82 -2.93
C PHE A 416 -0.08 25.29 -1.55
N GLY A 417 0.89 24.40 -1.48
CA GLY A 417 1.31 23.85 -0.20
C GLY A 417 2.79 23.57 -0.12
N GLY A 418 3.25 23.40 1.11
CA GLY A 418 4.62 23.03 1.38
C GLY A 418 4.76 22.28 2.69
N MET A 419 5.76 21.42 2.76
CA MET A 419 6.03 20.58 3.91
C MET A 419 7.52 20.52 4.21
N LEU A 420 7.85 20.56 5.49
CA LEU A 420 9.17 20.23 6.04
C LEU A 420 8.97 19.17 7.12
N LYS A 421 9.76 18.10 7.10
CA LYS A 421 9.64 17.01 8.06
C LYS A 421 10.97 16.33 8.31
N ARG A 422 11.18 15.89 9.55
CA ARG A 422 12.19 14.91 9.91
C ARG A 422 11.49 13.65 10.41
N SER A 423 11.92 12.49 9.93
CA SER A 423 11.44 11.18 10.36
C SER A 423 12.60 10.24 10.63
N CYS A 424 12.37 9.17 11.38
CA CYS A 424 13.39 8.16 11.60
C CYS A 424 12.84 6.74 11.40
N ARG A 425 13.72 5.82 11.01
CA ARG A 425 13.48 4.39 10.95
C ARG A 425 14.46 3.67 11.88
N LEU A 426 13.94 2.93 12.85
CA LEU A 426 14.76 2.04 13.68
C LEU A 426 15.22 0.82 12.88
N PRO A 427 16.41 0.26 13.16
CA PRO A 427 16.81 -1.03 12.63
C PRO A 427 15.79 -2.10 13.02
N SER A 428 15.40 -2.95 12.08
CA SER A 428 14.52 -4.12 12.33
C SER A 428 15.26 -5.20 13.10
N PHE A 429 14.54 -6.22 13.58
CA PHE A 429 15.21 -7.37 14.19
C PHE A 429 16.10 -8.13 13.18
N ASN A 430 15.71 -8.19 11.91
CA ASN A 430 16.57 -8.76 10.87
C ASN A 430 17.84 -7.92 10.65
N ASP A 431 17.72 -6.59 10.62
CA ASP A 431 18.89 -5.72 10.46
C ASP A 431 19.92 -5.97 11.59
N LEU A 432 19.45 -6.17 12.83
CA LEU A 432 20.29 -6.33 14.02
C LEU A 432 20.83 -7.76 14.20
N TYR A 433 20.06 -8.80 13.82
CA TYR A 433 20.29 -10.17 14.29
C TYR A 433 20.36 -11.23 13.19
N TYR A 434 20.01 -10.89 11.93
CA TYR A 434 20.07 -11.85 10.83
C TYR A 434 21.51 -12.21 10.44
N THR A 435 22.46 -11.31 10.66
CA THR A 435 23.86 -11.50 10.26
C THR A 435 24.70 -12.13 11.38
N GLN A 436 25.53 -13.10 11.02
CA GLN A 436 26.50 -13.73 11.94
C GLN A 436 27.68 -12.81 12.28
N VAL A 437 27.78 -11.64 11.63
CA VAL A 437 28.89 -10.69 11.81
C VAL A 437 28.29 -9.29 11.97
N THR A 438 27.92 -8.94 13.18
CA THR A 438 27.65 -7.56 13.57
C THR A 438 29.00 -6.86 13.79
N VAL A 439 29.44 -6.06 12.83
CA VAL A 439 30.71 -5.34 12.91
C VAL A 439 30.59 -4.01 13.63
N ARG A 440 29.37 -3.48 13.80
CA ARG A 440 29.06 -2.21 14.50
C ARG A 440 27.64 -2.21 15.03
N GLU A 441 27.39 -1.39 16.07
CA GLU A 441 26.04 -0.97 16.44
C GLU A 441 25.41 -0.21 15.27
N LEU A 442 24.22 -0.64 14.83
CA LEU A 442 23.51 0.03 13.74
C LEU A 442 22.80 1.27 14.28
N GLU A 443 23.02 2.39 13.60
CA GLU A 443 22.31 3.64 13.86
C GLU A 443 20.98 3.66 13.09
N PRO A 444 19.93 4.28 13.65
CA PRO A 444 18.68 4.50 12.94
C PRO A 444 18.83 5.42 11.72
N GLU A 445 18.15 5.08 10.63
CA GLU A 445 18.06 5.96 9.48
C GLU A 445 17.26 7.23 9.81
N GLN A 446 17.72 8.37 9.34
CA GLN A 446 17.08 9.66 9.50
C GLN A 446 16.77 10.25 8.13
N ALA A 447 15.50 10.56 7.89
CA ALA A 447 15.08 11.21 6.65
C ALA A 447 14.62 12.64 6.93
N PHE A 448 15.23 13.60 6.24
CA PHE A 448 14.82 15.00 6.17
C PHE A 448 14.10 15.19 4.84
N GLN A 449 12.87 15.67 4.89
CA GLN A 449 11.98 15.78 3.76
C GLN A 449 11.52 17.23 3.60
N ALA A 450 11.57 17.74 2.38
CA ALA A 450 10.98 19.00 1.98
C ALA A 450 10.16 18.76 0.72
N ALA A 451 8.96 19.33 0.65
CA ALA A 451 8.11 19.27 -0.54
C ALA A 451 7.38 20.60 -0.71
N ALA A 452 7.10 20.94 -1.97
CA ALA A 452 6.25 22.05 -2.35
C ALA A 452 5.34 21.60 -3.50
N HIS A 453 4.07 21.94 -3.44
CA HIS A 453 3.12 21.58 -4.47
C HIS A 453 2.21 22.73 -4.83
N TRP A 454 1.66 22.65 -6.03
CA TRP A 454 0.48 23.37 -6.43
C TRP A 454 -0.56 22.42 -7.00
N SER A 455 -1.81 22.73 -6.84
CA SER A 455 -2.90 22.06 -7.52
C SER A 455 -3.89 23.05 -8.08
N TRP A 456 -4.46 22.70 -9.21
CA TRP A 456 -5.51 23.44 -9.88
C TRP A 456 -6.66 22.51 -10.17
N SER A 457 -7.88 22.95 -9.86
CA SER A 457 -9.09 22.20 -10.17
C SER A 457 -10.18 23.12 -10.68
N ARG A 458 -10.91 22.70 -11.71
CA ARG A 458 -12.03 23.45 -12.24
C ARG A 458 -13.15 22.53 -12.68
N ASN A 459 -14.35 22.83 -12.22
CA ASN A 459 -15.58 22.14 -12.58
C ASN A 459 -16.38 23.01 -13.52
N TYR A 460 -16.80 22.44 -14.66
CA TYR A 460 -17.78 22.94 -15.60
C TYR A 460 -19.01 22.04 -15.56
N PRO A 461 -20.14 22.39 -16.17
CA PRO A 461 -21.34 21.54 -16.11
C PRO A 461 -21.09 20.07 -16.47
N ASP A 462 -20.34 19.81 -17.54
CA ASP A 462 -20.05 18.47 -18.04
C ASP A 462 -18.58 18.05 -17.91
N TRP A 463 -17.72 18.92 -17.42
CA TRP A 463 -16.27 18.67 -17.35
C TRP A 463 -15.71 18.96 -15.98
N ARG A 464 -14.79 18.13 -15.56
CA ARG A 464 -13.94 18.36 -14.40
C ARG A 464 -12.48 18.21 -14.82
N PHE A 465 -11.67 19.20 -14.52
CA PHE A 465 -10.24 19.18 -14.76
C PHE A 465 -9.49 19.32 -13.44
N GLN A 466 -8.39 18.58 -13.32
CA GLN A 466 -7.48 18.68 -12.18
C GLN A 466 -6.04 18.56 -12.69
N ALA A 467 -5.15 19.38 -12.15
CA ALA A 467 -3.72 19.28 -12.35
C ALA A 467 -3.03 19.49 -11.00
N ARG A 468 -2.01 18.71 -10.72
CA ARG A 468 -1.17 18.82 -9.53
C ARG A 468 0.27 18.56 -9.90
N GLU A 469 1.16 19.36 -9.39
CA GLU A 469 2.60 19.14 -9.45
C GLU A 469 3.17 19.25 -8.05
N GLU A 470 4.12 18.38 -7.75
CA GLU A 470 4.79 18.36 -6.46
C GLU A 470 6.30 18.11 -6.63
N LEU A 471 7.08 19.09 -6.23
CA LEU A 471 8.53 19.02 -6.15
C LEU A 471 8.93 18.58 -4.75
N TYR A 472 9.86 17.63 -4.65
CA TYR A 472 10.35 17.20 -3.35
C TYR A 472 11.87 16.99 -3.31
N PHE A 473 12.40 17.14 -2.11
CA PHE A 473 13.78 16.84 -1.77
C PHE A 473 13.83 16.03 -0.48
N ASN A 474 14.50 14.87 -0.52
CA ASN A 474 14.74 14.05 0.66
C ASN A 474 16.25 13.86 0.86
N TYR A 475 16.70 14.01 2.09
CA TYR A 475 18.07 13.67 2.51
C TYR A 475 18.00 12.57 3.57
N VAL A 476 18.55 11.40 3.26
CA VAL A 476 18.59 10.25 4.18
C VAL A 476 20.00 10.11 4.70
N LYS A 477 20.15 10.17 6.01
CA LYS A 477 21.39 9.95 6.74
C LYS A 477 21.40 8.55 7.37
N ASP A 478 22.57 7.93 7.45
CA ASP A 478 22.81 6.62 8.08
C ASP A 478 21.94 5.51 7.45
N LYS A 479 21.81 5.51 6.11
CA LYS A 479 20.97 4.56 5.39
C LYS A 479 21.42 3.13 5.62
N LEU A 480 20.49 2.26 6.04
CA LEU A 480 20.73 0.84 6.24
C LEU A 480 20.68 0.10 4.91
N ILE A 481 21.76 -0.59 4.59
CA ILE A 481 21.88 -1.43 3.40
C ILE A 481 22.37 -2.82 3.76
N ALA A 482 21.90 -3.81 2.99
CA ALA A 482 22.41 -5.17 3.03
C ALA A 482 23.54 -5.34 2.00
N VAL A 483 24.71 -5.78 2.42
CA VAL A 483 25.86 -6.03 1.56
C VAL A 483 26.27 -7.49 1.68
N PRO A 484 26.52 -8.21 0.55
CA PRO A 484 27.03 -9.57 0.60
C PRO A 484 28.41 -9.61 1.29
N ASN A 485 28.57 -10.52 2.25
CA ASN A 485 29.83 -10.68 2.99
C ASN A 485 30.53 -11.97 2.57
N GLY A 486 31.45 -11.87 1.63
CA GLY A 486 32.30 -12.97 1.18
C GLY A 486 31.60 -14.10 0.42
N SER A 487 30.27 -14.17 0.42
CA SER A 487 29.48 -15.08 -0.39
C SER A 487 28.11 -14.46 -0.69
N LEU A 488 27.48 -14.88 -1.78
CA LEU A 488 26.12 -14.44 -2.16
C LEU A 488 25.04 -14.84 -1.14
N PHE A 489 25.35 -15.69 -0.18
CA PHE A 489 24.42 -16.22 0.83
C PHE A 489 24.61 -15.63 2.23
N ARG A 490 25.62 -14.77 2.42
CA ARG A 490 25.86 -14.09 3.71
C ARG A 490 25.81 -12.59 3.51
N TRP A 491 24.86 -11.96 4.15
CA TRP A 491 24.63 -10.52 4.09
C TRP A 491 25.00 -9.89 5.42
N SER A 492 25.66 -8.76 5.37
CA SER A 492 25.92 -7.92 6.54
C SER A 492 25.17 -6.61 6.38
N MET A 493 24.58 -6.13 7.47
CA MET A 493 23.91 -4.84 7.49
C MET A 493 24.88 -3.75 7.91
N TYR A 494 24.88 -2.66 7.18
CA TYR A 494 25.71 -1.48 7.44
C TYR A 494 24.91 -0.20 7.33
N ASN A 495 25.30 0.82 8.10
CA ASN A 495 24.91 2.18 7.79
C ASN A 495 25.80 2.69 6.66
N LEU A 496 25.24 2.89 5.48
CA LEU A 496 25.89 3.60 4.39
C LEU A 496 25.67 5.10 4.58
N GLY A 497 26.67 5.91 4.34
CA GLY A 497 26.68 7.37 4.41
C GLY A 497 25.35 8.10 4.27
N SER A 498 25.14 8.80 3.18
CA SER A 498 23.91 9.57 2.96
C SER A 498 23.36 9.36 1.54
N VAL A 499 22.06 9.58 1.38
CA VAL A 499 21.38 9.56 0.08
C VAL A 499 20.63 10.86 -0.12
N ARG A 500 20.80 11.47 -1.31
CA ARG A 500 20.02 12.64 -1.74
C ARG A 500 19.03 12.21 -2.81
N ILE A 501 17.78 12.64 -2.66
CA ILE A 501 16.69 12.31 -3.56
C ILE A 501 16.00 13.62 -3.94
N PHE A 502 16.00 13.94 -5.21
CA PHE A 502 15.22 15.01 -5.79
C PHE A 502 14.18 14.40 -6.72
N GLY A 503 12.96 14.91 -6.71
CA GLY A 503 11.92 14.44 -7.61
C GLY A 503 10.86 15.49 -7.92
N ASP A 504 10.15 15.20 -9.01
CA ASP A 504 9.04 15.95 -9.55
C ASP A 504 7.91 14.99 -9.92
N GLU A 505 6.72 15.25 -9.42
CA GLU A 505 5.52 14.44 -9.62
C GLU A 505 4.43 15.29 -10.25
N ILE A 506 4.01 14.94 -11.46
CA ILE A 506 2.94 15.62 -12.19
C ILE A 506 1.75 14.68 -12.32
N THR A 507 0.56 15.15 -11.99
CA THR A 507 -0.72 14.46 -12.20
C THR A 507 -1.68 15.38 -12.91
N VAL A 508 -2.27 14.90 -14.01
CA VAL A 508 -3.33 15.61 -14.74
C VAL A 508 -4.50 14.66 -14.92
N SER A 509 -5.70 15.12 -14.60
CA SER A 509 -6.94 14.36 -14.83
C SER A 509 -8.02 15.20 -15.44
N ALA A 510 -8.84 14.55 -16.25
CA ALA A 510 -10.04 15.14 -16.85
C ALA A 510 -11.18 14.12 -16.84
N ASP A 511 -12.34 14.54 -16.39
CA ASP A 511 -13.58 13.77 -16.44
C ASP A 511 -14.63 14.53 -17.25
N TRP A 512 -15.33 13.80 -18.12
CA TRP A 512 -16.40 14.33 -18.96
C TRP A 512 -17.67 13.52 -18.75
N HIS A 513 -18.77 14.21 -18.47
CA HIS A 513 -20.07 13.64 -18.11
C HIS A 513 -21.17 14.02 -19.10
N PRO A 514 -21.11 13.60 -20.39
CA PRO A 514 -22.17 13.88 -21.36
C PRO A 514 -23.42 13.03 -21.09
N GLY A 515 -24.32 13.55 -20.27
CA GLY A 515 -25.58 12.87 -19.94
C GLY A 515 -25.36 11.59 -19.11
N VAL A 516 -25.65 10.42 -19.69
CA VAL A 516 -25.58 9.11 -19.01
C VAL A 516 -24.22 8.42 -19.13
N VAL A 517 -23.29 9.04 -19.87
CA VAL A 517 -21.93 8.53 -20.07
C VAL A 517 -20.97 9.31 -19.17
N THR A 518 -19.99 8.63 -18.61
CA THR A 518 -18.84 9.27 -17.99
C THR A 518 -17.58 8.76 -18.69
N LEU A 519 -16.74 9.66 -19.16
CA LEU A 519 -15.40 9.36 -19.66
C LEU A 519 -14.39 10.07 -18.77
N GLY A 520 -13.38 9.36 -18.31
CA GLY A 520 -12.34 9.96 -17.48
C GLY A 520 -10.96 9.49 -17.87
N GLY A 521 -10.00 10.34 -17.63
CA GLY A 521 -8.60 10.05 -17.87
C GLY A 521 -7.68 10.71 -16.85
N THR A 522 -6.64 9.98 -16.48
CA THR A 522 -5.58 10.48 -15.59
C THR A 522 -4.22 10.09 -16.16
N ALA A 523 -3.32 11.03 -16.27
CA ALA A 523 -1.92 10.81 -16.59
C ALA A 523 -1.05 11.26 -15.42
N ARG A 524 -0.07 10.43 -15.07
CA ARG A 524 0.89 10.71 -14.01
C ARG A 524 2.30 10.51 -14.54
N TYR A 525 3.19 11.39 -14.15
CA TYR A 525 4.59 11.32 -14.47
C TYR A 525 5.40 11.58 -13.20
N THR A 526 6.49 10.84 -13.04
CA THR A 526 7.44 11.00 -11.94
C THR A 526 8.84 11.04 -12.52
N TYR A 527 9.54 12.15 -12.28
CA TYR A 527 10.99 12.25 -12.38
C TYR A 527 11.60 12.06 -10.99
N GLN A 528 12.68 11.29 -10.91
CA GLN A 528 13.28 10.99 -9.61
C GLN A 528 14.78 10.71 -9.75
N TRP A 529 15.59 11.52 -9.10
CA TRP A 529 17.03 11.35 -9.05
C TRP A 529 17.48 11.10 -7.62
N ALA A 530 17.77 9.83 -7.33
CA ALA A 530 18.21 9.36 -6.02
C ALA A 530 19.65 8.86 -6.13
N HIS A 531 20.58 9.50 -5.45
CA HIS A 531 22.02 9.20 -5.58
C HIS A 531 22.75 9.27 -4.25
N ASP A 532 23.84 8.50 -4.16
CA ASP A 532 24.82 8.66 -3.11
C ASP A 532 25.74 9.85 -3.48
N PRO A 533 25.85 10.89 -2.63
CA PRO A 533 26.73 12.02 -2.90
C PRO A 533 28.22 11.69 -2.88
N ALA A 534 28.62 10.52 -2.34
CA ALA A 534 30.02 10.12 -2.28
C ALA A 534 30.56 9.64 -3.63
N ASP A 535 29.75 8.94 -4.42
CA ASP A 535 30.13 8.39 -5.73
C ASP A 535 29.26 8.89 -6.90
N GLY A 536 28.14 9.55 -6.60
CA GLY A 536 27.21 10.11 -7.59
C GLY A 536 26.36 9.07 -8.31
N TYR A 537 26.44 7.78 -7.95
CA TYR A 537 25.64 6.74 -8.58
C TYR A 537 24.18 6.78 -8.13
N GLN A 538 23.30 6.47 -9.09
CA GLN A 538 21.88 6.27 -8.82
C GLN A 538 21.70 5.08 -7.85
N ILE A 539 20.82 5.23 -6.88
CA ILE A 539 20.44 4.15 -5.96
C ILE A 539 19.85 2.98 -6.75
N PRO A 540 20.25 1.73 -6.43
CA PRO A 540 19.77 0.55 -7.15
C PRO A 540 18.24 0.42 -7.19
N TYR A 541 17.75 -0.09 -8.34
CA TYR A 541 16.33 -0.34 -8.63
C TYR A 541 15.42 0.88 -8.71
N ILE A 542 15.97 2.09 -8.76
CA ILE A 542 15.19 3.32 -8.88
C ILE A 542 15.26 3.84 -10.32
N PRO A 543 14.13 3.86 -11.07
CA PRO A 543 14.10 4.48 -12.39
C PRO A 543 14.11 6.00 -12.24
N VAL A 544 14.81 6.69 -13.15
CA VAL A 544 14.80 8.16 -13.21
C VAL A 544 13.45 8.67 -13.68
N HIS A 545 12.81 7.96 -14.60
CA HIS A 545 11.52 8.32 -15.20
C HIS A 545 10.52 7.19 -15.02
N SER A 546 9.31 7.50 -14.62
CA SER A 546 8.16 6.59 -14.64
C SER A 546 6.89 7.35 -14.98
N ALA A 547 5.93 6.66 -15.59
CA ALA A 547 4.63 7.22 -15.90
C ALA A 547 3.52 6.18 -15.77
N SER A 548 2.31 6.65 -15.48
CA SER A 548 1.10 5.84 -15.56
C SER A 548 -0.02 6.61 -16.24
N PHE A 549 -0.84 5.88 -16.99
CA PHE A 549 -2.00 6.40 -17.70
C PHE A 549 -3.20 5.56 -17.33
N GLN A 550 -4.32 6.18 -17.08
CA GLN A 550 -5.59 5.52 -16.82
C GLN A 550 -6.67 6.19 -17.64
N LEU A 551 -7.40 5.43 -18.44
CA LEU A 551 -8.58 5.89 -19.17
C LEU A 551 -9.75 5.00 -18.80
N PHE A 552 -10.90 5.57 -18.54
CA PHE A 552 -12.10 4.80 -18.29
C PHE A 552 -13.34 5.42 -18.91
N GLY A 553 -14.31 4.55 -19.22
CA GLY A 553 -15.63 4.95 -19.66
C GLY A 553 -16.70 4.16 -18.92
N THR A 554 -17.79 4.83 -18.51
CA THR A 554 -18.95 4.18 -17.89
C THR A 554 -20.24 4.52 -18.65
N TRP A 555 -21.09 3.53 -18.85
CA TRP A 555 -22.38 3.66 -19.52
C TRP A 555 -23.35 2.57 -19.03
N GLN A 556 -24.45 2.96 -18.41
CA GLN A 556 -25.55 2.05 -18.02
C GLN A 556 -25.11 0.73 -17.39
N GLY A 557 -24.23 0.80 -16.38
CA GLY A 557 -23.68 -0.38 -15.70
C GLY A 557 -22.44 -1.01 -16.36
N LEU A 558 -22.13 -0.65 -17.62
CA LEU A 558 -20.87 -1.02 -18.28
C LEU A 558 -19.76 -0.05 -17.85
N ARG A 559 -18.61 -0.59 -17.46
CA ARG A 559 -17.37 0.16 -17.27
C ARG A 559 -16.24 -0.50 -18.06
N LEU A 560 -15.57 0.28 -18.86
CA LEU A 560 -14.35 -0.09 -19.56
C LEU A 560 -13.20 0.74 -18.98
N GLN A 561 -12.03 0.13 -18.80
CA GLN A 561 -10.85 0.83 -18.32
C GLN A 561 -9.60 0.27 -19.01
N VAL A 562 -8.65 1.16 -19.29
CA VAL A 562 -7.31 0.83 -19.80
C VAL A 562 -6.30 1.56 -18.93
N ASP A 563 -5.31 0.82 -18.45
CA ASP A 563 -4.20 1.32 -17.65
C ASP A 563 -2.88 1.06 -18.37
N GLY A 564 -2.02 2.07 -18.46
CA GLY A 564 -0.68 1.98 -19.03
C GLY A 564 0.38 2.30 -17.99
N PHE A 565 1.50 1.57 -17.97
CA PHE A 565 2.61 1.76 -17.05
C PHE A 565 3.92 1.79 -17.81
N VAL A 566 4.72 2.82 -17.55
CA VAL A 566 6.05 3.00 -18.14
C VAL A 566 7.06 3.11 -17.03
N THR A 567 8.10 2.30 -17.08
CA THR A 567 9.22 2.35 -16.14
C THR A 567 10.52 2.50 -16.93
N GLY A 568 11.27 3.54 -16.66
CA GLY A 568 12.56 3.82 -17.30
C GLY A 568 13.64 2.80 -16.94
N ALA A 569 14.77 2.90 -17.63
CA ALA A 569 15.95 2.10 -17.32
C ALA A 569 16.44 2.41 -15.89
N ARG A 570 16.99 1.38 -15.23
CA ARG A 570 17.52 1.45 -13.87
C ARG A 570 18.70 0.50 -13.70
N TYR A 571 19.43 0.64 -12.61
CA TYR A 571 20.59 -0.21 -12.31
C TYR A 571 20.31 -1.06 -11.07
N THR A 572 20.93 -2.25 -11.02
CA THR A 572 20.80 -3.21 -9.91
C THR A 572 21.88 -3.05 -8.86
N ALA A 573 22.90 -2.24 -9.14
CA ALA A 573 24.00 -1.90 -8.25
C ALA A 573 24.35 -0.42 -8.41
N ALA A 574 25.09 0.16 -7.47
CA ALA A 574 25.67 1.49 -7.56
C ALA A 574 26.81 1.49 -8.63
N SER A 575 26.42 1.45 -9.89
CA SER A 575 27.32 1.33 -11.04
C SER A 575 26.56 1.68 -12.33
N THR A 576 27.27 2.24 -13.31
CA THR A 576 26.71 2.50 -14.65
C THR A 576 27.08 1.41 -15.67
N ARG A 577 27.73 0.33 -15.24
CA ARG A 577 28.13 -0.76 -16.15
C ARG A 577 26.89 -1.45 -16.75
N PRO A 578 26.95 -1.85 -18.04
CA PRO A 578 25.82 -2.47 -18.75
C PRO A 578 25.27 -3.74 -18.08
N GLU A 579 26.11 -4.54 -17.43
CA GLU A 579 25.71 -5.78 -16.75
C GLU A 579 24.77 -5.57 -15.56
N TYR A 580 24.75 -4.34 -14.99
CA TYR A 580 23.86 -3.95 -13.91
C TYR A 580 22.61 -3.21 -14.40
N LYS A 581 22.52 -2.92 -15.70
CA LYS A 581 21.38 -2.20 -16.25
C LYS A 581 20.18 -3.14 -16.47
N LEU A 582 19.03 -2.75 -15.96
CA LEU A 582 17.73 -3.30 -16.32
C LEU A 582 17.08 -2.44 -17.39
N ALA A 583 16.55 -3.10 -18.43
CA ALA A 583 15.86 -2.44 -19.52
C ALA A 583 14.62 -1.68 -19.04
N PRO A 584 14.21 -0.59 -19.71
CA PRO A 584 12.90 0.01 -19.51
C PRO A 584 11.83 -0.96 -20.01
N TRP A 585 10.61 -0.80 -19.49
CA TRP A 585 9.46 -1.61 -19.93
C TRP A 585 8.17 -0.79 -19.92
N THR A 586 7.21 -1.24 -20.70
CA THR A 586 5.87 -0.66 -20.79
C THR A 586 4.83 -1.77 -20.81
N THR A 587 3.89 -1.75 -19.88
CA THR A 587 2.75 -2.69 -19.86
C THR A 587 1.43 -1.96 -19.99
N TRP A 588 0.47 -2.63 -20.60
CA TRP A 588 -0.90 -2.15 -20.76
C TRP A 588 -1.85 -3.20 -20.22
N ASP A 589 -2.77 -2.76 -19.38
CA ASP A 589 -3.81 -3.58 -18.79
C ASP A 589 -5.16 -3.05 -19.24
N ALA A 590 -6.15 -3.94 -19.43
CA ALA A 590 -7.51 -3.54 -19.74
C ALA A 590 -8.51 -4.30 -18.86
N SER A 591 -9.63 -3.66 -18.54
CA SER A 591 -10.72 -4.32 -17.85
C SER A 591 -12.07 -3.87 -18.39
N ALA A 592 -13.02 -4.81 -18.38
CA ALA A 592 -14.41 -4.57 -18.67
C ALA A 592 -15.26 -5.13 -17.52
N SER A 593 -16.19 -4.35 -16.99
CA SER A 593 -17.15 -4.81 -15.99
C SER A 593 -18.56 -4.39 -16.37
N TYR A 594 -19.52 -5.28 -16.11
CA TYR A 594 -20.94 -5.00 -16.32
C TYR A 594 -21.75 -5.37 -15.08
N ALA A 595 -22.38 -4.37 -14.50
CA ALA A 595 -23.33 -4.53 -13.40
C ALA A 595 -24.73 -4.72 -13.97
N PHE A 596 -25.29 -5.92 -13.80
CA PHE A 596 -26.62 -6.26 -14.32
C PHE A 596 -27.72 -5.56 -13.49
N PRO A 597 -28.55 -4.71 -14.09
CA PRO A 597 -29.57 -3.98 -13.35
C PRO A 597 -30.56 -4.91 -12.66
N GLY A 598 -30.83 -4.66 -11.38
CA GLY A 598 -31.89 -5.29 -10.61
C GLY A 598 -31.63 -6.71 -10.10
N ASN A 599 -30.45 -7.29 -10.33
CA ASN A 599 -30.16 -8.65 -9.84
C ASN A 599 -28.88 -8.78 -9.02
N GLY A 600 -28.20 -7.67 -8.69
CA GLY A 600 -27.01 -7.68 -7.84
C GLY A 600 -25.76 -8.34 -8.43
N LEU A 601 -25.81 -8.83 -9.68
CA LEU A 601 -24.70 -9.49 -10.34
C LEU A 601 -23.80 -8.47 -11.05
N THR A 602 -22.50 -8.57 -10.84
CA THR A 602 -21.47 -7.87 -11.63
C THR A 602 -20.49 -8.89 -12.19
N VAL A 603 -20.24 -8.83 -13.49
CA VAL A 603 -19.22 -9.65 -14.18
C VAL A 603 -18.08 -8.74 -14.58
N ARG A 604 -16.84 -9.15 -14.30
CA ARG A 604 -15.64 -8.41 -14.69
C ARG A 604 -14.63 -9.30 -15.36
N ILE A 605 -14.05 -8.80 -16.44
CA ILE A 605 -12.93 -9.42 -17.16
C ILE A 605 -11.74 -8.47 -17.03
N GLN A 606 -10.58 -9.01 -16.68
CA GLN A 606 -9.31 -8.29 -16.56
C GLN A 606 -8.28 -8.95 -17.46
N LEU A 607 -7.60 -8.16 -18.27
CA LEU A 607 -6.55 -8.55 -19.19
C LEU A 607 -5.31 -7.76 -18.81
N ASN A 608 -4.30 -8.43 -18.35
CA ASN A 608 -3.06 -7.80 -17.86
C ASN A 608 -1.93 -8.05 -18.85
N ASN A 609 -1.04 -7.08 -18.99
CA ASN A 609 0.09 -7.12 -19.90
C ASN A 609 -0.33 -7.50 -21.33
N LEU A 610 -1.23 -6.71 -21.92
CA LEU A 610 -1.87 -6.95 -23.23
C LEU A 610 -0.89 -7.19 -24.37
N LEU A 611 0.30 -6.58 -24.30
CA LEU A 611 1.32 -6.68 -25.35
C LEU A 611 2.33 -7.79 -25.09
N ASP A 612 2.11 -8.62 -24.08
CA ASP A 612 2.99 -9.72 -23.66
C ASP A 612 4.46 -9.28 -23.45
N GLU A 613 4.65 -8.08 -22.88
CA GLU A 613 5.97 -7.53 -22.58
C GLU A 613 6.74 -8.43 -21.61
N GLN A 614 7.98 -8.76 -21.97
CA GLN A 614 8.86 -9.58 -21.15
C GLN A 614 9.77 -8.68 -20.32
N TYR A 615 9.52 -8.60 -19.03
CA TYR A 615 10.20 -7.65 -18.15
C TYR A 615 10.53 -8.22 -16.76
N GLU A 616 11.41 -7.53 -16.06
CA GLU A 616 11.82 -7.87 -14.70
C GLU A 616 11.70 -6.61 -13.83
N ILE A 617 11.05 -6.70 -12.68
CA ILE A 617 11.07 -5.66 -11.65
C ILE A 617 12.36 -5.79 -10.81
N VAL A 618 12.66 -7.00 -10.40
CA VAL A 618 13.91 -7.40 -9.75
C VAL A 618 14.69 -8.27 -10.72
N LYS A 619 16.00 -8.02 -10.84
CA LYS A 619 16.88 -8.78 -11.75
C LYS A 619 16.78 -10.27 -11.49
N GLN A 620 16.63 -11.07 -12.55
CA GLN A 620 16.47 -12.53 -12.52
C GLN A 620 15.11 -12.99 -11.96
N TYR A 621 14.15 -12.09 -11.77
CA TYR A 621 12.77 -12.42 -11.44
C TYR A 621 11.85 -11.98 -12.58
N PRO A 622 11.69 -12.82 -13.61
CA PRO A 622 10.83 -12.50 -14.75
C PRO A 622 9.38 -12.36 -14.27
N MET A 623 8.70 -11.36 -14.81
CA MET A 623 7.29 -11.11 -14.54
C MET A 623 6.41 -11.88 -15.52
N PRO A 624 5.13 -12.16 -15.17
CA PRO A 624 4.20 -12.81 -16.07
C PRO A 624 3.97 -12.01 -17.36
N GLY A 625 3.93 -12.69 -18.51
CA GLY A 625 3.47 -12.16 -19.78
C GLY A 625 1.95 -11.89 -19.75
N PHE A 626 1.30 -11.96 -20.94
CA PHE A 626 -0.16 -11.79 -21.02
C PHE A 626 -0.90 -12.78 -20.13
N HIS A 627 -1.87 -12.27 -19.35
CA HIS A 627 -2.73 -13.11 -18.52
C HIS A 627 -4.09 -12.46 -18.25
N ALA A 628 -5.10 -13.29 -17.98
CA ALA A 628 -6.48 -12.87 -17.85
C ALA A 628 -7.17 -13.48 -16.64
N TYR A 629 -8.12 -12.72 -16.08
CA TYR A 629 -9.00 -13.16 -15.00
C TYR A 629 -10.45 -12.78 -15.28
N CYS A 630 -11.36 -13.61 -14.76
CA CYS A 630 -12.78 -13.33 -14.71
C CYS A 630 -13.22 -13.29 -13.24
N THR A 631 -14.02 -12.30 -12.88
CA THR A 631 -14.59 -12.15 -11.53
C THR A 631 -16.11 -12.01 -11.63
N LEU A 632 -16.81 -12.78 -10.81
CA LEU A 632 -18.25 -12.72 -10.61
C LEU A 632 -18.50 -12.20 -9.21
N ASP A 633 -19.14 -11.06 -9.08
CA ASP A 633 -19.60 -10.48 -7.81
C ASP A 633 -21.12 -10.58 -7.75
N TYR A 634 -21.65 -11.14 -6.69
CA TYR A 634 -23.09 -11.22 -6.45
C TYR A 634 -23.45 -10.67 -5.07
N ILE A 635 -24.38 -9.73 -5.03
CA ILE A 635 -24.88 -9.07 -3.82
C ILE A 635 -26.38 -9.38 -3.70
N PHE A 636 -26.84 -9.91 -2.54
CA PHE A 636 -28.23 -10.28 -2.27
C PHE A 636 -28.61 -10.10 -0.79
#